data_3a275e5dccfdcf98075102bfdd133fdc
#
_entry.id   3a275e5dccfdcf98075102bfdd133fdc
#
_cell.length_a   1.000
_cell.length_b   1.000
_cell.length_c   1.000
_cell.angle_alpha   90.00
_cell.angle_beta   90.00
_cell.angle_gamma   90.00
#
_symmetry.space_group_name_H-M   'P 1'
#
loop_
_entity.id
_entity.type
_entity.pdbx_description
1 polymer ?
#
loop_
_entity_poly.entity_id
_entity_poly.type
_entity_poly.pdbx_seq_one_letter_code
_entity_poly.pdbx_strand_id
1 'polypeptide(L)'
;MRRGLFITLEGIDGTGKSTQLRLLVQHLKKRGFAVRVTREPGGTKVGERIRKILLDSTTTRLAPLAELALMYAARAQHLQEVIRPALAKGEIVVSDRYNDASLAYQGYGRKLGAETVRAFDRIVCAGTQPDLTLVLDLPPRLSLGRARARQSQQNSKQERFERQGMDFHRRVRRGYLQIASQEPHRVKLVRADGPVAEVQAQIRKLVDAFLARRLERR
;
A
#
# COMPACT_ATOMS: atom_id res chain seq x y z
N MET A 1 12.12 15.73 19.55
CA MET A 1 12.12 14.29 19.17
C MET A 1 12.14 14.17 17.66
N ARG A 2 12.86 13.19 17.10
CA ARG A 2 12.92 13.00 15.64
C ARG A 2 11.62 12.36 15.13
N ARG A 3 11.11 12.84 14.00
CA ARG A 3 9.97 12.24 13.28
C ARG A 3 10.26 10.76 12.97
N GLY A 4 9.31 9.88 13.22
CA GLY A 4 9.35 8.48 12.82
C GLY A 4 9.48 8.29 11.31
N LEU A 5 9.59 7.05 10.88
CA LEU A 5 9.73 6.68 9.47
C LEU A 5 8.42 6.07 8.97
N PHE A 6 8.07 6.36 7.72
CA PHE A 6 6.88 5.82 7.08
C PHE A 6 7.25 4.88 5.93
N ILE A 7 6.93 3.60 6.08
CA ILE A 7 7.19 2.54 5.10
C ILE A 7 5.87 1.97 4.62
N THR A 8 5.69 1.83 3.30
CA THR A 8 4.51 1.20 2.71
C THR A 8 4.86 -0.04 1.91
N LEU A 9 3.96 -1.04 1.94
CA LEU A 9 3.99 -2.19 1.07
C LEU A 9 2.88 -2.06 0.03
N GLU A 10 3.25 -2.14 -1.22
CA GLU A 10 2.37 -1.93 -2.37
C GLU A 10 2.40 -3.12 -3.34
N GLY A 11 1.50 -3.11 -4.31
CA GLY A 11 1.37 -4.16 -5.33
C GLY A 11 -0.07 -4.63 -5.46
N ILE A 12 -0.38 -5.34 -6.55
CA ILE A 12 -1.73 -5.89 -6.80
C ILE A 12 -2.10 -6.97 -5.79
N ASP A 13 -3.39 -7.35 -5.74
CA ASP A 13 -3.84 -8.38 -4.80
C ASP A 13 -3.24 -9.75 -5.16
N GLY A 14 -2.92 -10.56 -4.14
CA GLY A 14 -2.25 -11.85 -4.31
C GLY A 14 -0.71 -11.81 -4.41
N THR A 15 -0.06 -10.63 -4.32
CA THR A 15 1.40 -10.52 -4.34
C THR A 15 2.09 -10.95 -3.04
N GLY A 16 1.33 -11.28 -1.98
CA GLY A 16 1.90 -11.71 -0.70
C GLY A 16 2.17 -10.59 0.30
N LYS A 17 1.66 -9.35 0.07
CA LYS A 17 1.86 -8.18 0.95
C LYS A 17 1.68 -8.48 2.43
N SER A 18 0.55 -9.05 2.83
CA SER A 18 0.22 -9.28 4.25
C SER A 18 1.21 -10.22 4.94
N THR A 19 1.70 -11.26 4.22
CA THR A 19 2.74 -12.17 4.74
C THR A 19 4.06 -11.42 4.91
N GLN A 20 4.48 -10.69 3.90
CA GLN A 20 5.74 -9.95 3.91
C GLN A 20 5.72 -8.80 4.92
N LEU A 21 4.59 -8.10 5.07
CA LEU A 21 4.40 -7.07 6.08
C LEU A 21 4.58 -7.65 7.49
N ARG A 22 3.93 -8.78 7.81
CA ARG A 22 4.07 -9.44 9.12
C ARG A 22 5.53 -9.79 9.41
N LEU A 23 6.25 -10.35 8.43
CA LEU A 23 7.66 -10.72 8.58
C LEU A 23 8.57 -9.48 8.72
N LEU A 24 8.30 -8.41 7.97
CA LEU A 24 9.03 -7.15 8.11
C LEU A 24 8.82 -6.53 9.49
N VAL A 25 7.59 -6.51 10.00
CA VAL A 25 7.27 -6.00 11.35
C VAL A 25 8.03 -6.79 12.42
N GLN A 26 8.07 -8.12 12.31
CA GLN A 26 8.85 -8.96 13.21
C GLN A 26 10.34 -8.63 13.16
N HIS A 27 10.89 -8.41 11.96
CA HIS A 27 12.28 -8.03 11.76
C HIS A 27 12.60 -6.67 12.44
N LEU A 28 11.77 -5.65 12.21
CA LEU A 28 11.95 -4.32 12.80
C LEU A 28 11.86 -4.36 14.34
N LYS A 29 10.86 -5.08 14.88
CA LYS A 29 10.71 -5.23 16.34
C LYS A 29 11.90 -5.95 16.98
N LYS A 30 12.43 -7.01 16.34
CA LYS A 30 13.64 -7.70 16.82
C LYS A 30 14.87 -6.79 16.84
N ARG A 31 14.91 -5.75 16.02
CA ARG A 31 15.95 -4.70 16.02
C ARG A 31 15.68 -3.55 17.02
N GLY A 32 14.67 -3.68 17.87
CA GLY A 32 14.35 -2.70 18.92
C GLY A 32 13.52 -1.49 18.47
N PHE A 33 12.98 -1.48 17.23
CA PHE A 33 12.17 -0.35 16.78
C PHE A 33 10.73 -0.45 17.31
N ALA A 34 10.17 0.70 17.73
CA ALA A 34 8.74 0.85 17.94
C ALA A 34 8.03 0.90 16.60
N VAL A 35 7.10 -0.02 16.36
CA VAL A 35 6.45 -0.19 15.04
C VAL A 35 4.93 -0.05 15.18
N ARG A 36 4.35 0.88 14.40
CA ARG A 36 2.92 1.02 14.20
C ARG A 36 2.53 0.32 12.89
N VAL A 37 1.70 -0.71 12.99
CA VAL A 37 1.18 -1.44 11.83
C VAL A 37 -0.20 -0.91 11.48
N THR A 38 -0.45 -0.67 10.19
CA THR A 38 -1.74 -0.19 9.70
C THR A 38 -1.99 -0.60 8.25
N ARG A 39 -3.15 -0.18 7.68
CA ARG A 39 -3.52 -0.49 6.29
C ARG A 39 -4.48 0.54 5.70
N GLU A 40 -4.52 0.62 4.38
CA GLU A 40 -5.51 1.40 3.63
C GLU A 40 -6.24 0.58 2.54
N PRO A 41 -7.51 0.93 2.24
CA PRO A 41 -8.35 1.80 3.05
C PRO A 41 -8.69 1.15 4.39
N GLY A 42 -8.84 1.97 5.45
CA GLY A 42 -9.12 1.47 6.80
C GLY A 42 -8.26 2.12 7.89
N GLY A 43 -7.90 1.35 8.92
CA GLY A 43 -7.01 1.77 10.00
C GLY A 43 -7.66 2.63 11.09
N THR A 44 -8.90 3.09 10.92
CA THR A 44 -9.72 3.83 11.89
C THR A 44 -11.15 3.34 11.87
N LYS A 45 -11.94 3.65 12.90
CA LYS A 45 -13.37 3.26 12.93
C LYS A 45 -14.14 3.77 11.70
N VAL A 46 -13.93 5.03 11.31
CA VAL A 46 -14.53 5.64 10.12
C VAL A 46 -13.96 4.99 8.85
N GLY A 47 -12.64 4.85 8.76
CA GLY A 47 -11.97 4.23 7.62
C GLY A 47 -12.44 2.79 7.36
N GLU A 48 -12.68 1.99 8.40
CA GLU A 48 -13.20 0.62 8.24
C GLU A 48 -14.65 0.60 7.72
N ARG A 49 -15.48 1.59 8.06
CA ARG A 49 -16.83 1.73 7.48
C ARG A 49 -16.75 2.08 5.99
N ILE A 50 -15.87 3.00 5.62
CA ILE A 50 -15.62 3.37 4.22
C ILE A 50 -15.03 2.17 3.45
N ARG A 51 -14.10 1.41 4.05
CA ARG A 51 -13.54 0.19 3.48
C ARG A 51 -14.62 -0.82 3.09
N LYS A 52 -15.65 -1.00 3.94
CA LYS A 52 -16.76 -1.90 3.63
C LYS A 52 -17.46 -1.48 2.32
N ILE A 53 -17.75 -0.20 2.13
CA ILE A 53 -18.35 0.34 0.90
C ILE A 53 -17.42 0.09 -0.30
N LEU A 54 -16.14 0.40 -0.15
CA LEU A 54 -15.15 0.33 -1.24
C LEU A 54 -14.87 -1.09 -1.71
N LEU A 55 -14.90 -2.07 -0.82
CA LEU A 55 -14.53 -3.46 -1.12
C LEU A 55 -15.73 -4.39 -1.33
N ASP A 56 -16.93 -3.96 -0.99
CA ASP A 56 -18.13 -4.76 -1.14
C ASP A 56 -18.37 -5.09 -2.62
N SER A 57 -18.43 -6.39 -2.91
CA SER A 57 -18.67 -6.92 -4.26
C SER A 57 -20.10 -6.63 -4.77
N THR A 58 -21.03 -6.28 -3.89
CA THR A 58 -22.40 -5.88 -4.25
C THR A 58 -22.49 -4.40 -4.68
N THR A 59 -21.46 -3.60 -4.38
CA THR A 59 -21.37 -2.20 -4.85
C THR A 59 -21.02 -2.17 -6.34
N THR A 60 -22.02 -2.32 -7.22
CA THR A 60 -21.82 -2.54 -8.66
C THR A 60 -21.53 -1.28 -9.46
N ARG A 61 -21.98 -0.10 -9.02
CA ARG A 61 -21.92 1.16 -9.79
C ARG A 61 -21.27 2.31 -9.02
N LEU A 62 -20.11 2.05 -8.41
CA LEU A 62 -19.34 3.15 -7.80
C LEU A 62 -18.56 3.89 -8.90
N ALA A 63 -18.91 5.16 -9.13
CA ALA A 63 -18.21 6.00 -10.09
C ALA A 63 -16.72 6.12 -9.73
N PRO A 64 -15.79 6.11 -10.69
CA PRO A 64 -14.35 6.17 -10.42
C PRO A 64 -13.93 7.35 -9.54
N LEU A 65 -14.53 8.53 -9.74
CA LEU A 65 -14.23 9.70 -8.92
C LEU A 65 -14.78 9.56 -7.49
N ALA A 66 -15.98 8.96 -7.31
CA ALA A 66 -16.53 8.67 -5.99
C ALA A 66 -15.67 7.62 -5.25
N GLU A 67 -15.16 6.60 -5.97
CA GLU A 67 -14.20 5.64 -5.43
C GLU A 67 -12.94 6.34 -4.91
N LEU A 68 -12.36 7.25 -5.70
CA LEU A 68 -11.19 8.04 -5.32
C LEU A 68 -11.49 8.94 -4.11
N ALA A 69 -12.60 9.64 -4.10
CA ALA A 69 -13.01 10.51 -2.99
C ALA A 69 -13.17 9.73 -1.67
N LEU A 70 -13.78 8.55 -1.71
CA LEU A 70 -13.90 7.67 -0.54
C LEU A 70 -12.53 7.15 -0.05
N MET A 71 -11.61 6.81 -0.96
CA MET A 71 -10.24 6.44 -0.60
C MET A 71 -9.55 7.57 0.18
N TYR A 72 -9.68 8.81 -0.31
CA TYR A 72 -9.06 9.95 0.35
C TYR A 72 -9.79 10.39 1.62
N ALA A 73 -11.11 10.23 1.72
CA ALA A 73 -11.86 10.45 2.96
C ALA A 73 -11.38 9.50 4.07
N ALA A 74 -11.22 8.20 3.76
CA ALA A 74 -10.66 7.23 4.71
C ALA A 74 -9.22 7.60 5.09
N ARG A 75 -8.40 8.03 4.14
CA ARG A 75 -7.01 8.43 4.35
C ARG A 75 -6.88 9.68 5.21
N ALA A 76 -7.72 10.69 5.02
CA ALA A 76 -7.73 11.89 5.84
C ALA A 76 -7.88 11.55 7.32
N GLN A 77 -8.86 10.70 7.65
CA GLN A 77 -9.08 10.24 9.02
C GLN A 77 -7.91 9.40 9.54
N HIS A 78 -7.36 8.52 8.69
CA HIS A 78 -6.24 7.66 9.02
C HIS A 78 -4.95 8.45 9.31
N LEU A 79 -4.68 9.48 8.53
CA LEU A 79 -3.57 10.41 8.76
C LEU A 79 -3.68 11.10 10.11
N GLN A 80 -4.87 11.60 10.44
CA GLN A 80 -5.12 12.37 11.65
C GLN A 80 -5.04 11.50 12.91
N GLU A 81 -5.64 10.30 12.89
CA GLU A 81 -5.78 9.47 14.10
C GLU A 81 -4.60 8.51 14.32
N VAL A 82 -3.91 8.09 13.24
CA VAL A 82 -2.94 6.99 13.34
C VAL A 82 -1.56 7.38 12.84
N ILE A 83 -1.45 7.80 11.55
CA ILE A 83 -0.14 7.93 10.92
C ILE A 83 0.65 9.09 11.53
N ARG A 84 0.10 10.32 11.50
CA ARG A 84 0.80 11.50 12.02
C ARG A 84 1.14 11.41 13.50
N PRO A 85 0.24 10.93 14.39
CA PRO A 85 0.57 10.74 15.81
C PRO A 85 1.68 9.71 16.04
N ALA A 86 1.70 8.60 15.30
CA ALA A 86 2.75 7.59 15.40
C ALA A 86 4.11 8.13 14.92
N LEU A 87 4.13 8.84 13.79
CA LEU A 87 5.33 9.51 13.29
C LEU A 87 5.86 10.58 14.25
N ALA A 88 4.98 11.34 14.89
CA ALA A 88 5.37 12.34 15.90
C ALA A 88 6.02 11.70 17.12
N LYS A 89 5.61 10.48 17.50
CA LYS A 89 6.22 9.68 18.58
C LYS A 89 7.55 9.01 18.19
N GLY A 90 8.01 9.18 16.94
CA GLY A 90 9.22 8.52 16.45
C GLY A 90 9.04 7.05 16.07
N GLU A 91 7.81 6.53 16.01
CA GLU A 91 7.52 5.14 15.61
C GLU A 91 7.81 4.94 14.11
N ILE A 92 8.18 3.72 13.73
CA ILE A 92 8.15 3.29 12.32
C ILE A 92 6.72 2.89 11.98
N VAL A 93 6.05 3.65 11.11
CA VAL A 93 4.74 3.29 10.57
C VAL A 93 4.95 2.35 9.38
N VAL A 94 4.35 1.15 9.42
CA VAL A 94 4.33 0.19 8.31
C VAL A 94 2.88 0.01 7.87
N SER A 95 2.57 0.46 6.64
CA SER A 95 1.20 0.38 6.09
C SER A 95 1.11 -0.60 4.92
N ASP A 96 0.06 -1.45 4.93
CA ASP A 96 -0.38 -2.16 3.73
C ASP A 96 -1.18 -1.16 2.87
N ARG A 97 -0.54 -0.62 1.85
CA ARG A 97 -0.98 0.45 0.95
C ARG A 97 -0.99 1.86 1.56
N TYR A 98 -0.91 2.84 0.64
CA TYR A 98 -1.11 4.26 0.88
C TYR A 98 -1.45 4.99 -0.44
N ASN A 99 -0.98 6.22 -0.65
CA ASN A 99 -1.33 7.03 -1.83
C ASN A 99 -0.82 6.47 -3.17
N ASP A 100 0.30 5.75 -3.20
CA ASP A 100 0.80 5.06 -4.40
C ASP A 100 -0.24 4.04 -4.92
N ALA A 101 -1.01 3.39 -4.02
CA ALA A 101 -2.13 2.55 -4.41
C ALA A 101 -3.23 3.34 -5.13
N SER A 102 -3.59 4.53 -4.66
CA SER A 102 -4.60 5.36 -5.32
C SER A 102 -4.13 5.81 -6.71
N LEU A 103 -2.86 6.17 -6.84
CA LEU A 103 -2.29 6.51 -8.14
C LEU A 103 -2.33 5.32 -9.10
N ALA A 104 -1.94 4.13 -8.64
CA ALA A 104 -1.95 2.91 -9.46
C ALA A 104 -3.38 2.44 -9.81
N TYR A 105 -4.30 2.38 -8.83
CA TYR A 105 -5.64 1.85 -9.01
C TYR A 105 -6.60 2.85 -9.66
N GLN A 106 -6.70 4.07 -9.11
CA GLN A 106 -7.65 5.07 -9.62
C GLN A 106 -7.05 5.86 -10.78
N GLY A 107 -5.80 6.27 -10.66
CA GLY A 107 -5.11 7.02 -11.72
C GLY A 107 -4.95 6.21 -12.99
N TYR A 108 -4.26 5.07 -12.91
CA TYR A 108 -3.99 4.20 -14.08
C TYR A 108 -5.10 3.16 -14.30
N GLY A 109 -5.50 2.44 -13.27
CA GLY A 109 -6.51 1.37 -13.36
C GLY A 109 -7.86 1.88 -13.85
N ARG A 110 -8.44 2.87 -13.19
CA ARG A 110 -9.71 3.53 -13.53
C ARG A 110 -9.56 4.61 -14.62
N LYS A 111 -8.33 4.92 -15.04
CA LYS A 111 -8.02 5.93 -16.07
C LYS A 111 -8.45 7.36 -15.69
N LEU A 112 -8.47 7.69 -14.39
CA LEU A 112 -8.74 9.08 -13.95
C LEU A 112 -7.57 10.03 -14.24
N GLY A 113 -6.39 9.49 -14.59
CA GLY A 113 -5.18 10.27 -14.78
C GLY A 113 -4.44 10.58 -13.47
N ALA A 114 -3.14 10.79 -13.59
CA ALA A 114 -2.28 11.04 -12.43
C ALA A 114 -2.57 12.39 -11.77
N GLU A 115 -2.91 13.41 -12.56
CA GLU A 115 -3.16 14.77 -12.04
C GLU A 115 -4.38 14.83 -11.12
N THR A 116 -5.47 14.16 -11.47
CA THR A 116 -6.65 14.04 -10.61
C THR A 116 -6.28 13.46 -9.24
N VAL A 117 -5.52 12.37 -9.23
CA VAL A 117 -5.09 11.73 -7.98
C VAL A 117 -4.15 12.64 -7.17
N ARG A 118 -3.18 13.30 -7.83
CA ARG A 118 -2.26 14.24 -7.20
C ARG A 118 -2.97 15.46 -6.60
N ALA A 119 -4.07 15.92 -7.20
CA ALA A 119 -4.87 17.01 -6.64
C ALA A 119 -5.45 16.62 -5.27
N PHE A 120 -6.03 15.42 -5.15
CA PHE A 120 -6.47 14.89 -3.85
C PHE A 120 -5.33 14.70 -2.88
N ASP A 121 -4.17 14.20 -3.35
CA ASP A 121 -2.99 13.99 -2.52
C ASP A 121 -2.47 15.29 -1.91
N ARG A 122 -2.36 16.35 -2.69
CA ARG A 122 -1.94 17.68 -2.22
C ARG A 122 -2.82 18.18 -1.07
N ILE A 123 -4.14 18.01 -1.20
CA ILE A 123 -5.12 18.51 -0.21
C ILE A 123 -5.10 17.63 1.05
N VAL A 124 -5.19 16.31 0.88
CA VAL A 124 -5.43 15.37 1.99
C VAL A 124 -4.13 14.96 2.68
N CYS A 125 -3.12 14.56 1.90
CA CYS A 125 -1.87 14.09 2.48
C CYS A 125 -0.99 15.24 2.97
N ALA A 126 -1.11 16.43 2.36
CA ALA A 126 -0.42 17.65 2.78
C ALA A 126 1.06 17.41 3.10
N GLY A 127 1.78 16.78 2.14
CA GLY A 127 3.20 16.45 2.27
C GLY A 127 3.54 15.22 3.13
N THR A 128 2.55 14.55 3.74
CA THR A 128 2.81 13.28 4.42
C THR A 128 2.98 12.18 3.40
N GLN A 129 4.24 11.88 3.03
CA GLN A 129 4.61 10.86 2.05
C GLN A 129 5.40 9.72 2.72
N PRO A 130 5.34 8.48 2.19
CA PRO A 130 6.21 7.41 2.64
C PRO A 130 7.69 7.75 2.40
N ASP A 131 8.53 7.46 3.38
CA ASP A 131 9.98 7.56 3.25
C ASP A 131 10.53 6.41 2.40
N LEU A 132 9.85 5.26 2.39
CA LEU A 132 10.17 4.09 1.57
C LEU A 132 8.88 3.36 1.18
N THR A 133 8.71 3.09 -0.11
CA THR A 133 7.66 2.24 -0.66
C THR A 133 8.26 0.97 -1.25
N LEU A 134 7.76 -0.19 -0.84
CA LEU A 134 8.14 -1.49 -1.36
C LEU A 134 7.01 -2.03 -2.25
N VAL A 135 7.20 -2.02 -3.55
CA VAL A 135 6.24 -2.55 -4.51
C VAL A 135 6.55 -4.01 -4.78
N LEU A 136 5.70 -4.91 -4.30
CA LEU A 136 5.79 -6.33 -4.60
C LEU A 136 5.28 -6.56 -6.02
N ASP A 137 6.20 -6.71 -6.96
CA ASP A 137 5.87 -6.91 -8.37
C ASP A 137 5.66 -8.38 -8.70
N LEU A 138 4.49 -8.67 -9.28
CA LEU A 138 4.12 -10.00 -9.74
C LEU A 138 3.23 -9.84 -10.98
N PRO A 139 3.42 -10.67 -12.04
CA PRO A 139 2.51 -10.66 -13.18
C PRO A 139 1.05 -10.88 -12.77
N PRO A 140 0.08 -10.12 -13.33
CA PRO A 140 -1.32 -10.17 -12.90
C PRO A 140 -1.96 -11.55 -12.96
N ARG A 141 -1.58 -12.39 -13.95
CA ARG A 141 -2.05 -13.78 -14.02
C ARG A 141 -1.73 -14.60 -12.78
N LEU A 142 -0.48 -14.50 -12.31
CA LEU A 142 -0.02 -15.24 -11.12
C LEU A 142 -0.64 -14.69 -9.84
N SER A 143 -0.69 -13.36 -9.69
CA SER A 143 -1.21 -12.74 -8.47
C SER A 143 -2.72 -12.97 -8.32
N LEU A 144 -3.52 -12.84 -9.38
CA LEU A 144 -4.95 -13.12 -9.32
C LEU A 144 -5.24 -14.60 -9.07
N GLY A 145 -4.42 -15.51 -9.63
CA GLY A 145 -4.50 -16.94 -9.30
C GLY A 145 -4.33 -17.19 -7.81
N ARG A 146 -3.30 -16.59 -7.18
CA ARG A 146 -3.07 -16.68 -5.73
C ARG A 146 -4.19 -16.02 -4.90
N ALA A 147 -4.73 -14.89 -5.37
CA ALA A 147 -5.84 -14.20 -4.70
C ALA A 147 -7.10 -15.08 -4.69
N ARG A 148 -7.48 -15.64 -5.83
CA ARG A 148 -8.64 -16.54 -5.96
C ARG A 148 -8.51 -17.81 -5.11
N ALA A 149 -7.33 -18.45 -5.11
CA ALA A 149 -7.08 -19.63 -4.27
C ALA A 149 -7.24 -19.33 -2.77
N ARG A 150 -6.84 -18.13 -2.31
CA ARG A 150 -7.07 -17.69 -0.93
C ARG A 150 -8.55 -17.43 -0.64
N GLN A 151 -9.29 -16.84 -1.57
CA GLN A 151 -10.70 -16.48 -1.40
C GLN A 151 -11.61 -17.69 -1.29
N SER A 152 -11.36 -18.74 -2.07
CA SER A 152 -12.10 -20.01 -1.97
C SER A 152 -12.04 -20.61 -0.56
N GLN A 153 -11.02 -20.25 0.23
CA GLN A 153 -10.84 -20.69 1.61
C GLN A 153 -11.48 -19.75 2.65
N GLN A 154 -11.75 -18.49 2.33
CA GLN A 154 -12.14 -17.47 3.32
C GLN A 154 -13.56 -16.93 3.19
N ASN A 155 -14.34 -17.32 2.17
CA ASN A 155 -15.73 -16.89 1.91
C ASN A 155 -15.95 -15.36 2.03
N SER A 156 -14.98 -14.55 1.59
CA SER A 156 -14.97 -13.10 1.77
C SER A 156 -15.75 -12.38 0.68
N LYS A 157 -16.63 -11.44 1.08
CA LYS A 157 -17.35 -10.55 0.14
C LYS A 157 -16.51 -9.35 -0.33
N GLN A 158 -15.26 -9.19 0.12
CA GLN A 158 -14.41 -8.05 -0.19
C GLN A 158 -13.58 -8.27 -1.46
N GLU A 159 -14.26 -8.41 -2.61
CA GLU A 159 -13.65 -8.84 -3.88
C GLU A 159 -13.79 -7.83 -5.02
N ARG A 160 -14.34 -6.64 -4.76
CA ARG A 160 -14.72 -5.71 -5.84
C ARG A 160 -13.57 -5.38 -6.79
N PHE A 161 -12.36 -5.23 -6.28
CA PHE A 161 -11.17 -4.97 -7.11
C PHE A 161 -10.67 -6.25 -7.81
N GLU A 162 -10.69 -7.38 -7.14
CA GLU A 162 -10.22 -8.67 -7.68
C GLU A 162 -11.13 -9.18 -8.82
N ARG A 163 -12.41 -8.78 -8.82
CA ARG A 163 -13.37 -9.05 -9.90
C ARG A 163 -13.17 -8.19 -11.15
N GLN A 164 -12.27 -7.21 -11.12
CA GLN A 164 -11.94 -6.41 -12.30
C GLN A 164 -11.23 -7.29 -13.35
N GLY A 165 -11.45 -6.95 -14.64
CA GLY A 165 -10.83 -7.67 -15.74
C GLY A 165 -9.29 -7.58 -15.76
N MET A 166 -8.66 -8.52 -16.45
CA MET A 166 -7.20 -8.62 -16.55
C MET A 166 -6.54 -7.31 -17.00
N ASP A 167 -7.17 -6.56 -17.90
CA ASP A 167 -6.62 -5.30 -18.42
C ASP A 167 -6.58 -4.20 -17.35
N PHE A 168 -7.54 -4.20 -16.42
CA PHE A 168 -7.48 -3.32 -15.26
C PHE A 168 -6.21 -3.60 -14.43
N HIS A 169 -5.96 -4.86 -14.10
CA HIS A 169 -4.80 -5.25 -13.30
C HIS A 169 -3.47 -5.03 -14.03
N ARG A 170 -3.44 -5.18 -15.37
CA ARG A 170 -2.28 -4.81 -16.18
C ARG A 170 -1.99 -3.31 -16.10
N ARG A 171 -3.03 -2.45 -16.15
CA ARG A 171 -2.87 -1.00 -15.99
C ARG A 171 -2.39 -0.63 -14.58
N VAL A 172 -2.96 -1.27 -13.56
CA VAL A 172 -2.53 -1.04 -12.16
C VAL A 172 -1.05 -1.40 -11.97
N ARG A 173 -0.63 -2.57 -12.45
CA ARG A 173 0.80 -2.97 -12.40
C ARG A 173 1.68 -1.98 -13.16
N ARG A 174 1.27 -1.58 -14.39
CA ARG A 174 1.99 -0.55 -15.15
C ARG A 174 2.11 0.75 -14.34
N GLY A 175 1.06 1.15 -13.64
CA GLY A 175 1.07 2.31 -12.75
C GLY A 175 2.14 2.21 -11.67
N TYR A 176 2.23 1.10 -10.97
CA TYR A 176 3.28 0.88 -9.97
C TYR A 176 4.69 0.91 -10.56
N LEU A 177 4.90 0.29 -11.73
CA LEU A 177 6.20 0.31 -12.41
C LEU A 177 6.58 1.73 -12.84
N GLN A 178 5.61 2.52 -13.31
CA GLN A 178 5.82 3.92 -13.68
C GLN A 178 6.18 4.78 -12.45
N ILE A 179 5.49 4.60 -11.32
CA ILE A 179 5.81 5.28 -10.05
C ILE A 179 7.22 4.93 -9.60
N ALA A 180 7.60 3.67 -9.64
CA ALA A 180 8.94 3.22 -9.26
C ALA A 180 10.03 3.81 -10.16
N SER A 181 9.77 3.93 -11.46
CA SER A 181 10.67 4.56 -12.43
C SER A 181 10.82 6.07 -12.20
N GLN A 182 9.76 6.76 -11.80
CA GLN A 182 9.76 8.21 -11.55
C GLN A 182 10.37 8.57 -10.20
N GLU A 183 10.23 7.70 -9.20
CA GLU A 183 10.70 7.96 -7.82
C GLU A 183 11.64 6.85 -7.30
N PRO A 184 12.74 6.52 -8.02
CA PRO A 184 13.58 5.35 -7.69
C PRO A 184 14.31 5.46 -6.35
N HIS A 185 14.46 6.65 -5.81
CA HIS A 185 15.06 6.87 -4.48
C HIS A 185 14.11 6.48 -3.35
N ARG A 186 12.79 6.61 -3.52
CA ARG A 186 11.74 6.30 -2.54
C ARG A 186 11.07 4.95 -2.78
N VAL A 187 10.79 4.61 -4.04
CA VAL A 187 10.02 3.43 -4.45
C VAL A 187 10.94 2.33 -4.96
N LYS A 188 10.88 1.17 -4.32
CA LYS A 188 11.69 0.00 -4.64
C LYS A 188 10.84 -1.16 -5.12
N LEU A 189 11.21 -1.75 -6.26
CA LEU A 189 10.58 -2.97 -6.75
C LEU A 189 11.15 -4.19 -6.03
N VAL A 190 10.28 -5.09 -5.61
CA VAL A 190 10.61 -6.38 -5.00
C VAL A 190 9.98 -7.47 -5.87
N ARG A 191 10.78 -8.38 -6.40
CA ARG A 191 10.27 -9.53 -7.16
C ARG A 191 9.52 -10.47 -6.22
N ALA A 192 8.22 -10.70 -6.51
CA ALA A 192 7.33 -11.49 -5.64
C ALA A 192 6.94 -12.86 -6.23
N ASP A 193 7.67 -13.34 -7.24
CA ASP A 193 7.46 -14.62 -7.90
C ASP A 193 8.14 -15.81 -7.19
N GLY A 194 9.13 -15.56 -6.35
CA GLY A 194 9.86 -16.56 -5.60
C GLY A 194 9.23 -17.00 -4.28
N PRO A 195 9.93 -17.91 -3.55
CA PRO A 195 9.56 -18.35 -2.20
C PRO A 195 9.46 -17.18 -1.21
N VAL A 196 8.60 -17.33 -0.19
CA VAL A 196 8.36 -16.29 0.84
C VAL A 196 9.66 -15.80 1.48
N ALA A 197 10.60 -16.72 1.77
CA ALA A 197 11.87 -16.39 2.41
C ALA A 197 12.77 -15.51 1.53
N GLU A 198 12.83 -15.78 0.23
CA GLU A 198 13.62 -15.00 -0.73
C GLU A 198 13.06 -13.60 -0.94
N VAL A 199 11.72 -13.47 -1.06
CA VAL A 199 11.05 -12.19 -1.13
C VAL A 199 11.33 -11.38 0.14
N GLN A 200 11.26 -12.03 1.30
CA GLN A 200 11.56 -11.38 2.58
C GLN A 200 13.03 -10.96 2.70
N ALA A 201 13.96 -11.74 2.16
CA ALA A 201 15.38 -11.38 2.16
C ALA A 201 15.64 -10.10 1.33
N GLN A 202 15.00 -9.98 0.15
CA GLN A 202 15.04 -8.74 -0.65
C GLN A 202 14.50 -7.54 0.13
N ILE A 203 13.34 -7.71 0.78
CA ILE A 203 12.70 -6.64 1.59
C ILE A 203 13.63 -6.21 2.73
N ARG A 204 14.19 -7.15 3.49
CA ARG A 204 15.13 -6.86 4.59
C ARG A 204 16.34 -6.08 4.08
N LYS A 205 16.97 -6.54 3.00
CA LYS A 205 18.13 -5.86 2.40
C LYS A 205 17.82 -4.39 2.08
N LEU A 206 16.66 -4.12 1.45
CA LEU A 206 16.25 -2.75 1.09
C LEU A 206 15.96 -1.90 2.33
N VAL A 207 15.24 -2.44 3.31
CA VAL A 207 14.87 -1.73 4.53
C VAL A 207 16.11 -1.47 5.41
N ASP A 208 16.99 -2.45 5.59
CA ASP A 208 18.19 -2.30 6.39
C ASP A 208 19.15 -1.27 5.77
N ALA A 209 19.33 -1.28 4.45
CA ALA A 209 20.12 -0.26 3.75
C ALA A 209 19.48 1.13 3.85
N PHE A 210 18.14 1.22 3.83
CA PHE A 210 17.44 2.49 4.02
C PHE A 210 17.63 3.02 5.45
N LEU A 211 17.49 2.16 6.46
CA LEU A 211 17.66 2.52 7.87
C LEU A 211 19.10 2.95 8.17
N ALA A 212 20.12 2.24 7.66
CA ALA A 212 21.53 2.59 7.83
C ALA A 212 21.80 4.02 7.34
N ARG A 213 21.41 4.35 6.09
CA ARG A 213 21.57 5.70 5.53
C ARG A 213 20.83 6.79 6.33
N ARG A 214 19.70 6.46 6.95
CA ARG A 214 18.96 7.41 7.80
C ARG A 214 19.59 7.59 9.17
N LEU A 215 20.32 6.59 9.67
CA LEU A 215 21.06 6.65 10.93
C LEU A 215 22.41 7.36 10.76
N GLU A 216 23.11 7.17 9.64
CA GLU A 216 24.39 7.83 9.31
C GLU A 216 24.26 9.34 9.08
N ARG A 217 23.10 9.80 8.57
CA ARG A 217 22.78 11.24 8.41
C ARG A 217 22.36 11.92 9.71
N ARG A 218 22.60 11.24 10.82
CA ARG A 218 22.32 11.66 12.19
C ARG A 218 23.57 12.14 12.91
#